data_46ed75dcc15a921f2dce1ff74bcc83ce
#
_entry.id   46ed75dcc15a921f2dce1ff74bcc83ce
#
_cell.length_a   1.000
_cell.length_b   1.000
_cell.length_c   1.000
_cell.angle_alpha   90.00
_cell.angle_beta   90.00
_cell.angle_gamma   90.00
#
_symmetry.space_group_name_H-M   'P 1'
#
loop_
_entity.id
_entity.type
_entity.pdbx_description
1 polymer ?
#
loop_
_entity_poly.entity_id
_entity_poly.type
_entity_poly.pdbx_seq_one_letter_code
_entity_poly.pdbx_strand_id
1 'polypeptide(L)'
;MNTPADSLIELAKKTGAIKFGEFTLASGAKSNRYFEGKLLTLHPEGACRVGDAICNILEGSGVQAVGGLIIGAIPIATAVAVISQMRGKPLLAFLVRESPKEHGTMKLIEGQLEPGMRVAIVDDVVTRGGSVFKAIEAVENIGCKVVKVVAIVDRHEGGGDKLIADGYDFVPLIHFNADGTVQANKLF
;
A
#
# COMPACT_ATOMS: atom_id res chain seq x y z
N MET A 1 -23.35 5.69 12.79
CA MET A 1 -22.31 4.73 13.19
C MET A 1 -21.12 4.96 12.27
N ASN A 2 -19.93 5.22 12.82
CA ASN A 2 -18.73 5.35 12.00
C ASN A 2 -18.44 4.01 11.33
N THR A 3 -18.19 4.02 10.04
CA THR A 3 -17.75 2.83 9.31
C THR A 3 -16.29 2.47 9.69
N PRO A 4 -15.81 1.25 9.47
CA PRO A 4 -14.39 0.92 9.62
C PRO A 4 -13.48 1.89 8.86
N ALA A 5 -13.91 2.31 7.69
CA ALA A 5 -13.25 3.28 6.84
C ALA A 5 -13.11 4.67 7.47
N ASP A 6 -14.20 5.21 8.04
CA ASP A 6 -14.18 6.51 8.74
C ASP A 6 -13.25 6.44 9.96
N SER A 7 -13.28 5.31 10.66
CA SER A 7 -12.45 5.10 11.85
C SER A 7 -10.94 5.06 11.54
N LEU A 8 -10.55 4.65 10.30
CA LEU A 8 -9.15 4.69 9.86
C LEU A 8 -8.67 6.14 9.67
N ILE A 9 -9.51 7.00 9.07
CA ILE A 9 -9.19 8.43 8.92
C ILE A 9 -9.06 9.12 10.28
N GLU A 10 -9.96 8.84 11.22
CA GLU A 10 -9.88 9.41 12.58
C GLU A 10 -8.59 8.99 13.29
N LEU A 11 -8.21 7.72 13.18
CA LEU A 11 -6.95 7.23 13.73
C LEU A 11 -5.74 7.89 13.04
N ALA A 12 -5.77 8.04 11.72
CA ALA A 12 -4.69 8.69 10.98
C ALA A 12 -4.53 10.18 11.38
N LYS A 13 -5.63 10.87 11.69
CA LYS A 13 -5.57 12.23 12.27
C LYS A 13 -5.01 12.22 13.68
N LYS A 14 -5.49 11.32 14.54
CA LYS A 14 -5.07 11.19 15.95
C LYS A 14 -3.58 10.86 16.08
N THR A 15 -3.04 10.01 15.22
CA THR A 15 -1.61 9.64 15.20
C THR A 15 -0.74 10.72 14.55
N GLY A 16 -1.33 11.74 13.93
CA GLY A 16 -0.62 12.75 13.16
C GLY A 16 -0.14 12.27 11.79
N ALA A 17 -0.60 11.11 11.32
CA ALA A 17 -0.31 10.60 9.98
C ALA A 17 -0.93 11.50 8.90
N ILE A 18 -2.13 12.03 9.15
CA ILE A 18 -2.74 13.07 8.31
C ILE A 18 -2.61 14.41 9.03
N LYS A 19 -1.99 15.39 8.35
CA LYS A 19 -1.86 16.78 8.82
C LYS A 19 -2.44 17.73 7.81
N PHE A 20 -3.13 18.76 8.30
CA PHE A 20 -3.64 19.87 7.49
C PHE A 20 -2.82 21.12 7.78
N GLY A 21 -2.50 21.90 6.75
CA GLY A 21 -1.67 23.09 6.85
C GLY A 21 -0.93 23.34 5.52
N GLU A 22 -0.06 24.33 5.48
CA GLU A 22 0.77 24.58 4.30
C GLU A 22 2.03 23.73 4.36
N PHE A 23 2.21 22.87 3.37
CA PHE A 23 3.38 22.02 3.21
C PHE A 23 4.02 22.21 1.84
N THR A 24 5.35 22.16 1.81
CA THR A 24 6.09 22.05 0.55
C THR A 24 6.52 20.60 0.39
N LEU A 25 6.08 19.99 -0.69
CA LEU A 25 6.36 18.57 -0.99
C LEU A 25 7.79 18.41 -1.53
N ALA A 26 8.30 17.18 -1.57
CA ALA A 26 9.61 16.87 -2.15
C ALA A 26 9.72 17.30 -3.64
N SER A 27 8.59 17.36 -4.35
CA SER A 27 8.50 17.88 -5.72
C SER A 27 8.59 19.40 -5.84
N GLY A 28 8.61 20.13 -4.70
CA GLY A 28 8.50 21.59 -4.64
C GLY A 28 7.06 22.14 -4.73
N ALA A 29 6.07 21.26 -4.98
CA ALA A 29 4.67 21.67 -5.03
C ALA A 29 4.14 22.01 -3.63
N LYS A 30 3.23 23.02 -3.55
CA LYS A 30 2.52 23.33 -2.31
C LYS A 30 1.32 22.39 -2.13
N SER A 31 1.08 21.96 -0.90
CA SER A 31 -0.06 21.15 -0.52
C SER A 31 -0.64 21.68 0.79
N ASN A 32 -1.97 21.65 0.92
CA ASN A 32 -2.66 21.99 2.17
C ASN A 32 -2.78 20.81 3.14
N ARG A 33 -2.19 19.67 2.81
CA ARG A 33 -2.20 18.44 3.61
C ARG A 33 -0.95 17.61 3.37
N TYR A 34 -0.58 16.84 4.38
CA TYR A 34 0.56 15.94 4.36
C TYR A 34 0.16 14.59 4.94
N PHE A 35 0.69 13.51 4.38
CA PHE A 35 0.52 12.17 4.88
C PHE A 35 1.89 11.55 5.19
N GLU A 36 2.06 11.11 6.42
CA GLU A 36 3.21 10.33 6.90
C GLU A 36 2.71 8.93 7.27
N GLY A 37 2.75 8.03 6.29
CA GLY A 37 2.18 6.68 6.43
C GLY A 37 2.74 5.88 7.58
N LYS A 38 4.01 6.06 7.92
CA LYS A 38 4.69 5.32 8.99
C LYS A 38 4.14 5.64 10.38
N LEU A 39 3.60 6.84 10.62
CA LEU A 39 2.92 7.16 11.88
C LEU A 39 1.64 6.36 12.08
N LEU A 40 1.01 5.89 10.99
CA LEU A 40 -0.15 5.02 11.05
C LEU A 40 0.26 3.54 11.05
N THR A 41 1.13 3.14 10.13
CA THR A 41 1.47 1.72 9.91
C THR A 41 2.37 1.11 10.99
N LEU A 42 3.12 1.94 11.73
CA LEU A 42 3.92 1.52 12.90
C LEU A 42 3.15 1.70 14.22
N HIS A 43 1.95 2.30 14.19
CA HIS A 43 1.07 2.35 15.36
C HIS A 43 0.33 1.01 15.50
N PRO A 44 0.26 0.38 16.68
CA PRO A 44 -0.30 -0.97 16.83
C PRO A 44 -1.74 -1.08 16.33
N GLU A 45 -2.60 -0.13 16.69
CA GLU A 45 -3.98 -0.09 16.20
C GLU A 45 -4.05 0.22 14.69
N GLY A 46 -3.15 1.08 14.19
CA GLY A 46 -3.06 1.42 12.77
C GLY A 46 -2.64 0.24 11.92
N ALA A 47 -1.61 -0.49 12.35
CA ALA A 47 -1.18 -1.73 11.69
C ALA A 47 -2.31 -2.76 11.61
N CYS A 48 -3.03 -2.99 12.73
CA CYS A 48 -4.18 -3.89 12.75
C CYS A 48 -5.27 -3.47 11.76
N ARG A 49 -5.69 -2.19 11.78
CA ARG A 49 -6.77 -1.69 10.92
C ARG A 49 -6.40 -1.70 9.45
N VAL A 50 -5.17 -1.31 9.10
CA VAL A 50 -4.66 -1.36 7.72
C VAL A 50 -4.58 -2.81 7.22
N GLY A 51 -4.00 -3.72 8.03
CA GLY A 51 -3.92 -5.13 7.69
C GLY A 51 -5.30 -5.77 7.50
N ASP A 52 -6.25 -5.44 8.37
CA ASP A 52 -7.63 -5.91 8.33
C ASP A 52 -8.37 -5.43 7.07
N ALA A 53 -8.27 -4.14 6.77
CA ALA A 53 -8.86 -3.52 5.57
C ALA A 53 -8.32 -4.16 4.29
N ILE A 54 -6.99 -4.34 4.20
CA ILE A 54 -6.36 -4.95 3.02
C ILE A 54 -6.77 -6.42 2.90
N CYS A 55 -6.83 -7.19 3.99
CA CYS A 55 -7.33 -8.56 3.95
C CYS A 55 -8.76 -8.64 3.40
N ASN A 56 -9.65 -7.70 3.78
CA ASN A 56 -11.01 -7.63 3.22
C ASN A 56 -11.00 -7.36 1.71
N ILE A 57 -10.19 -6.40 1.26
CA ILE A 57 -10.05 -6.05 -0.17
C ILE A 57 -9.50 -7.22 -0.98
N LEU A 58 -8.61 -8.03 -0.40
CA LEU A 58 -7.99 -9.17 -1.07
C LEU A 58 -8.85 -10.45 -1.02
N GLU A 59 -9.93 -10.46 -0.25
CA GLU A 59 -10.79 -11.63 -0.14
C GLU A 59 -11.39 -12.02 -1.50
N GLY A 60 -11.32 -13.31 -1.86
CA GLY A 60 -11.82 -13.83 -3.13
C GLY A 60 -10.96 -13.48 -4.37
N SER A 61 -9.92 -12.66 -4.24
CA SER A 61 -9.06 -12.27 -5.39
C SER A 61 -8.12 -13.37 -5.88
N GLY A 62 -7.91 -14.40 -5.08
CA GLY A 62 -6.93 -15.46 -5.34
C GLY A 62 -5.48 -15.01 -5.16
N VAL A 63 -5.23 -13.90 -4.45
CA VAL A 63 -3.88 -13.45 -4.05
C VAL A 63 -3.26 -14.48 -3.12
N GLN A 64 -1.97 -14.76 -3.30
CA GLN A 64 -1.17 -15.71 -2.53
C GLN A 64 -0.07 -15.01 -1.72
N ALA A 65 0.36 -13.82 -2.18
CA ALA A 65 1.37 -13.03 -1.50
C ALA A 65 1.10 -11.53 -1.64
N VAL A 66 1.56 -10.76 -0.66
CA VAL A 66 1.41 -9.29 -0.60
C VAL A 66 2.76 -8.65 -0.31
N GLY A 67 3.08 -7.57 -0.98
CA GLY A 67 4.33 -6.86 -0.77
C GLY A 67 4.48 -5.63 -1.65
N GLY A 68 5.65 -5.01 -1.64
CA GLY A 68 5.92 -3.80 -2.40
C GLY A 68 7.33 -3.27 -2.15
N LEU A 69 7.59 -2.06 -2.64
CA LEU A 69 8.91 -1.44 -2.52
C LEU A 69 9.18 -1.03 -1.06
N ILE A 70 10.38 -1.31 -0.59
CA ILE A 70 10.82 -0.80 0.73
C ILE A 70 10.95 0.74 0.66
N ILE A 71 10.70 1.50 1.76
CA ILE A 71 10.37 1.12 3.14
C ILE A 71 8.85 1.09 3.37
N GLY A 72 8.04 1.79 2.57
CA GLY A 72 6.61 1.99 2.78
C GLY A 72 5.81 0.69 2.90
N ALA A 73 6.13 -0.28 2.07
CA ALA A 73 5.44 -1.57 2.05
C ALA A 73 5.73 -2.49 3.25
N ILE A 74 6.87 -2.34 3.94
CA ILE A 74 7.30 -3.28 4.99
C ILE A 74 6.24 -3.46 6.08
N PRO A 75 5.82 -2.40 6.81
CA PRO A 75 4.87 -2.58 7.89
C PRO A 75 3.50 -3.06 7.41
N ILE A 76 3.11 -2.66 6.20
CA ILE A 76 1.82 -3.03 5.60
C ILE A 76 1.80 -4.53 5.27
N ALA A 77 2.80 -5.02 4.52
CA ALA A 77 2.89 -6.43 4.14
C ALA A 77 2.99 -7.34 5.37
N THR A 78 3.76 -6.91 6.38
CA THR A 78 3.88 -7.64 7.65
C THR A 78 2.54 -7.71 8.38
N ALA A 79 1.81 -6.59 8.48
CA ALA A 79 0.51 -6.56 9.13
C ALA A 79 -0.50 -7.47 8.40
N VAL A 80 -0.54 -7.42 7.06
CA VAL A 80 -1.41 -8.29 6.26
C VAL A 80 -1.07 -9.76 6.47
N ALA A 81 0.22 -10.14 6.47
CA ALA A 81 0.63 -11.53 6.69
C ALA A 81 0.17 -12.04 8.07
N VAL A 82 0.35 -11.23 9.13
CA VAL A 82 -0.08 -11.60 10.49
C VAL A 82 -1.60 -11.72 10.57
N ILE A 83 -2.35 -10.71 10.09
CA ILE A 83 -3.82 -10.70 10.15
C ILE A 83 -4.42 -11.83 9.31
N SER A 84 -3.89 -12.08 8.11
CA SER A 84 -4.35 -13.17 7.24
C SER A 84 -4.14 -14.53 7.87
N GLN A 85 -3.02 -14.76 8.56
CA GLN A 85 -2.76 -15.97 9.33
C GLN A 85 -3.77 -16.13 10.47
N MET A 86 -4.05 -15.06 11.22
CA MET A 86 -5.03 -15.08 12.32
C MET A 86 -6.45 -15.38 11.83
N ARG A 87 -6.78 -14.98 10.60
CA ARG A 87 -8.06 -15.28 9.94
C ARG A 87 -8.14 -16.69 9.32
N GLY A 88 -7.07 -17.49 9.40
CA GLY A 88 -7.00 -18.81 8.79
C GLY A 88 -6.92 -18.83 7.26
N LYS A 89 -6.56 -17.69 6.65
CA LYS A 89 -6.38 -17.53 5.19
C LYS A 89 -5.00 -16.90 4.91
N PRO A 90 -3.89 -17.60 5.20
CA PRO A 90 -2.55 -17.00 5.22
C PRO A 90 -2.11 -16.51 3.85
N LEU A 91 -1.55 -15.30 3.84
CA LEU A 91 -0.87 -14.69 2.70
C LEU A 91 0.62 -14.55 3.01
N LEU A 92 1.49 -14.92 2.07
CA LEU A 92 2.91 -14.68 2.19
C LEU A 92 3.21 -13.16 2.12
N ALA A 93 4.25 -12.71 2.78
CA ALA A 93 4.78 -11.37 2.58
C ALA A 93 6.06 -11.42 1.74
N PHE A 94 6.24 -10.41 0.88
CA PHE A 94 7.48 -10.18 0.14
C PHE A 94 7.85 -8.70 0.14
N LEU A 95 9.11 -8.40 -0.12
CA LEU A 95 9.61 -7.03 -0.20
C LEU A 95 10.47 -6.86 -1.44
N VAL A 96 10.28 -5.73 -2.12
CA VAL A 96 11.10 -5.31 -3.26
C VAL A 96 12.08 -4.25 -2.79
N ARG A 97 13.37 -4.46 -3.09
CA ARG A 97 14.45 -3.52 -2.77
C ARG A 97 14.56 -2.46 -3.86
N GLU A 98 15.08 -1.29 -3.52
CA GLU A 98 15.38 -0.25 -4.52
C GLU A 98 16.54 -0.62 -5.44
N SER A 99 17.47 -1.44 -4.93
CA SER A 99 18.62 -1.98 -5.67
C SER A 99 18.91 -3.40 -5.22
N PRO A 100 19.49 -4.24 -6.10
CA PRO A 100 19.95 -5.57 -5.73
C PRO A 100 20.95 -5.53 -4.57
N LYS A 101 21.08 -6.65 -3.85
CA LYS A 101 22.13 -6.79 -2.83
C LYS A 101 23.51 -6.75 -3.50
N GLU A 102 24.45 -6.03 -2.88
CA GLU A 102 25.85 -6.01 -3.33
C GLU A 102 26.56 -7.36 -3.10
N HIS A 103 26.06 -8.17 -2.14
CA HIS A 103 26.62 -9.46 -1.75
C HIS A 103 25.52 -10.53 -1.62
N GLY A 104 25.90 -11.80 -1.82
CA GLY A 104 25.01 -12.95 -1.73
C GLY A 104 24.27 -13.23 -3.04
N THR A 105 22.95 -13.47 -2.96
CA THR A 105 22.15 -13.91 -4.13
C THR A 105 21.81 -12.81 -5.14
N MET A 106 22.26 -11.57 -4.94
CA MET A 106 21.94 -10.38 -5.76
C MET A 106 20.44 -10.20 -6.08
N LYS A 107 19.57 -10.77 -5.23
CA LYS A 107 18.11 -10.72 -5.44
C LYS A 107 17.55 -9.33 -5.12
N LEU A 108 16.66 -8.89 -5.99
CA LEU A 108 15.88 -7.66 -5.80
C LEU A 108 14.69 -7.88 -4.86
N ILE A 109 14.20 -9.13 -4.75
CA ILE A 109 13.03 -9.49 -3.97
C ILE A 109 13.44 -10.36 -2.78
N GLU A 110 12.93 -10.00 -1.60
CA GLU A 110 13.01 -10.79 -0.38
C GLU A 110 11.66 -11.47 -0.14
N GLY A 111 11.68 -12.69 0.35
CA GLY A 111 10.48 -13.50 0.60
C GLY A 111 10.39 -14.71 -0.33
N GLN A 112 9.29 -15.44 -0.21
CA GLN A 112 9.07 -16.71 -0.90
C GLN A 112 8.09 -16.50 -2.07
N LEU A 113 8.57 -15.92 -3.18
CA LEU A 113 7.80 -15.83 -4.42
C LEU A 113 8.27 -16.89 -5.43
N GLU A 114 7.31 -17.48 -6.11
CA GLU A 114 7.53 -18.43 -7.20
C GLU A 114 6.83 -17.95 -8.48
N PRO A 115 7.38 -18.24 -9.66
CA PRO A 115 6.74 -17.94 -10.93
C PRO A 115 5.30 -18.49 -10.98
N GLY A 116 4.38 -17.70 -11.54
CA GLY A 116 2.96 -18.03 -11.61
C GLY A 116 2.13 -17.62 -10.40
N MET A 117 2.76 -17.22 -9.28
CA MET A 117 2.00 -16.72 -8.12
C MET A 117 1.23 -15.45 -8.45
N ARG A 118 0.03 -15.35 -7.87
CA ARG A 118 -0.83 -14.17 -7.91
C ARG A 118 -0.51 -13.28 -6.70
N VAL A 119 -0.09 -12.05 -6.95
CA VAL A 119 0.38 -11.15 -5.90
C VAL A 119 -0.42 -9.85 -5.85
N ALA A 120 -0.47 -9.24 -4.67
CA ALA A 120 -0.90 -7.86 -4.49
C ALA A 120 0.30 -6.97 -4.17
N ILE A 121 0.35 -5.79 -4.82
CA ILE A 121 1.31 -4.75 -4.48
C ILE A 121 0.70 -3.80 -3.48
N VAL A 122 1.45 -3.45 -2.43
CA VAL A 122 1.02 -2.49 -1.40
C VAL A 122 2.03 -1.35 -1.26
N ASP A 123 1.53 -0.16 -0.97
CA ASP A 123 2.36 1.01 -0.65
C ASP A 123 1.62 1.91 0.36
N ASP A 124 2.34 2.77 1.08
CA ASP A 124 1.72 3.70 2.02
C ASP A 124 1.08 4.89 1.28
N VAL A 125 1.70 5.38 0.21
CA VAL A 125 1.17 6.52 -0.56
C VAL A 125 1.48 6.42 -2.05
N VAL A 126 0.45 6.58 -2.87
CA VAL A 126 0.60 6.75 -4.32
C VAL A 126 0.53 8.23 -4.68
N THR A 127 1.59 8.74 -5.28
CA THR A 127 1.68 10.07 -5.90
C THR A 127 1.71 9.92 -7.41
N ARG A 128 2.90 9.82 -8.01
CA ARG A 128 3.11 9.52 -9.43
C ARG A 128 3.28 8.02 -9.71
N GLY A 129 3.25 7.18 -8.68
CA GLY A 129 3.30 5.72 -8.79
C GLY A 129 4.69 5.10 -8.97
N GLY A 130 5.78 5.88 -8.87
CA GLY A 130 7.12 5.38 -9.16
C GLY A 130 7.55 4.16 -8.36
N SER A 131 7.29 4.12 -7.04
CA SER A 131 7.56 2.98 -6.16
C SER A 131 6.74 1.76 -6.55
N VAL A 132 5.45 1.97 -6.79
CA VAL A 132 4.50 0.91 -7.16
C VAL A 132 4.88 0.26 -8.48
N PHE A 133 5.18 1.07 -9.53
CA PHE A 133 5.58 0.52 -10.83
C PHE A 133 6.90 -0.25 -10.77
N LYS A 134 7.89 0.21 -9.97
CA LYS A 134 9.12 -0.56 -9.73
C LYS A 134 8.82 -1.92 -9.07
N ALA A 135 7.90 -1.95 -8.11
CA ALA A 135 7.53 -3.19 -7.45
C ALA A 135 6.79 -4.15 -8.40
N ILE A 136 5.89 -3.63 -9.23
CA ILE A 136 5.18 -4.37 -10.27
C ILE A 136 6.19 -5.00 -11.24
N GLU A 137 7.06 -4.19 -11.84
CA GLU A 137 8.10 -4.65 -12.76
C GLU A 137 8.97 -5.77 -12.16
N ALA A 138 9.39 -5.59 -10.91
CA ALA A 138 10.24 -6.58 -10.24
C ALA A 138 9.56 -7.94 -10.09
N VAL A 139 8.27 -7.98 -9.72
CA VAL A 139 7.55 -9.26 -9.51
C VAL A 139 7.11 -9.88 -10.83
N GLU A 140 6.76 -9.08 -11.84
CA GLU A 140 6.43 -9.58 -13.17
C GLU A 140 7.65 -10.15 -13.89
N ASN A 141 8.83 -9.55 -13.70
CA ASN A 141 10.10 -10.06 -14.26
C ASN A 141 10.47 -11.46 -13.72
N ILE A 142 10.00 -11.85 -12.54
CA ILE A 142 10.17 -13.23 -12.02
C ILE A 142 8.97 -14.15 -12.34
N GLY A 143 8.03 -13.69 -13.17
CA GLY A 143 6.89 -14.48 -13.64
C GLY A 143 5.69 -14.51 -12.70
N CYS A 144 5.61 -13.64 -11.69
CA CYS A 144 4.41 -13.47 -10.89
C CYS A 144 3.36 -12.64 -11.65
N LYS A 145 2.09 -12.74 -11.24
CA LYS A 145 0.99 -11.96 -11.79
C LYS A 145 0.46 -10.98 -10.75
N VAL A 146 0.57 -9.69 -11.01
CA VAL A 146 -0.07 -8.66 -10.19
C VAL A 146 -1.57 -8.68 -10.48
N VAL A 147 -2.37 -8.91 -9.45
CA VAL A 147 -3.84 -8.98 -9.55
C VAL A 147 -4.54 -7.86 -8.81
N LYS A 148 -3.83 -7.17 -7.91
CA LYS A 148 -4.36 -6.01 -7.21
C LYS A 148 -3.22 -5.09 -6.74
N VAL A 149 -3.49 -3.80 -6.71
CA VAL A 149 -2.61 -2.79 -6.14
C VAL A 149 -3.41 -2.05 -5.06
N VAL A 150 -2.88 -1.98 -3.83
CA VAL A 150 -3.56 -1.30 -2.71
C VAL A 150 -2.61 -0.26 -2.11
N ALA A 151 -3.07 0.96 -1.96
CA ALA A 151 -2.35 2.01 -1.23
C ALA A 151 -3.16 2.47 -0.01
N ILE A 152 -2.48 2.94 1.03
CA ILE A 152 -3.22 3.58 2.13
C ILE A 152 -3.81 4.90 1.64
N VAL A 153 -3.01 5.72 0.96
CA VAL A 153 -3.47 7.01 0.41
C VAL A 153 -3.18 7.12 -1.07
N ASP A 154 -4.19 7.51 -1.85
CA ASP A 154 -4.00 8.09 -3.18
C ASP A 154 -4.05 9.62 -3.08
N ARG A 155 -3.01 10.27 -3.58
CA ARG A 155 -2.91 11.74 -3.59
C ARG A 155 -3.45 12.39 -4.85
N HIS A 156 -3.95 11.60 -5.80
CA HIS A 156 -4.43 12.07 -7.09
C HIS A 156 -3.42 12.94 -7.86
N GLU A 157 -2.13 12.54 -7.84
CA GLU A 157 -1.06 13.16 -8.61
C GLU A 157 -0.75 12.40 -9.92
N GLY A 158 -1.73 11.63 -10.41
CA GLY A 158 -1.70 10.89 -11.68
C GLY A 158 -1.22 9.44 -11.59
N GLY A 159 -0.63 9.00 -10.47
CA GLY A 159 -0.15 7.62 -10.32
C GLY A 159 -1.29 6.61 -10.27
N GLY A 160 -2.37 6.91 -9.54
CA GLY A 160 -3.57 6.07 -9.50
C GLY A 160 -4.24 5.93 -10.86
N ASP A 161 -4.42 7.05 -11.57
CA ASP A 161 -5.01 7.07 -12.92
C ASP A 161 -4.17 6.24 -13.89
N LYS A 162 -2.83 6.34 -13.81
CA LYS A 162 -1.92 5.56 -14.63
C LYS A 162 -2.01 4.06 -14.34
N LEU A 163 -2.09 3.65 -13.07
CA LEU A 163 -2.29 2.25 -12.70
C LEU A 163 -3.56 1.69 -13.32
N ILE A 164 -4.68 2.42 -13.25
CA ILE A 164 -5.96 2.02 -13.84
C ILE A 164 -5.85 1.95 -15.36
N ALA A 165 -5.25 2.95 -16.01
CA ALA A 165 -5.05 2.99 -17.45
C ALA A 165 -4.18 1.83 -17.98
N ASP A 166 -3.17 1.41 -17.19
CA ASP A 166 -2.31 0.26 -17.49
C ASP A 166 -2.99 -1.09 -17.15
N GLY A 167 -4.26 -1.09 -16.68
CA GLY A 167 -5.09 -2.27 -16.47
C GLY A 167 -4.95 -2.91 -15.08
N TYR A 168 -4.31 -2.26 -14.12
CA TYR A 168 -4.22 -2.76 -12.75
C TYR A 168 -5.49 -2.41 -11.95
N ASP A 169 -5.97 -3.37 -11.14
CA ASP A 169 -7.05 -3.15 -10.17
C ASP A 169 -6.48 -2.39 -8.95
N PHE A 170 -6.54 -1.05 -9.02
CA PHE A 170 -6.01 -0.15 -7.99
C PHE A 170 -7.10 0.26 -7.00
N VAL A 171 -6.83 0.04 -5.72
CA VAL A 171 -7.75 0.35 -4.61
C VAL A 171 -7.00 1.11 -3.51
N PRO A 172 -7.17 2.44 -3.38
CA PRO A 172 -6.68 3.16 -2.21
C PRO A 172 -7.66 3.02 -1.04
N LEU A 173 -7.15 2.98 0.19
CA LEU A 173 -7.99 3.02 1.40
C LEU A 173 -8.55 4.42 1.65
N ILE A 174 -7.78 5.44 1.33
CA ILE A 174 -8.11 6.85 1.56
C ILE A 174 -7.77 7.65 0.29
N HIS A 175 -8.69 8.52 -0.11
CA HIS A 175 -8.52 9.48 -1.19
C HIS A 175 -8.24 10.87 -0.64
N PHE A 176 -7.23 11.54 -1.17
CA PHE A 176 -6.99 12.96 -0.98
C PHE A 176 -7.53 13.71 -2.19
N ASN A 177 -8.78 14.12 -2.14
CA ASN A 177 -9.46 14.77 -3.26
C ASN A 177 -8.89 16.17 -3.57
N ALA A 178 -9.01 16.62 -4.82
CA ALA A 178 -8.50 17.92 -5.26
C ALA A 178 -9.14 19.11 -4.53
N ASP A 179 -10.40 18.96 -4.08
CA ASP A 179 -11.13 19.96 -3.30
C ASP A 179 -10.66 20.11 -1.84
N GLY A 180 -9.65 19.34 -1.43
CA GLY A 180 -9.12 19.36 -0.06
C GLY A 180 -9.81 18.37 0.89
N THR A 181 -10.84 17.66 0.46
CA THR A 181 -11.48 16.64 1.30
C THR A 181 -10.66 15.37 1.39
N VAL A 182 -10.80 14.66 2.51
CA VAL A 182 -10.22 13.33 2.74
C VAL A 182 -11.37 12.35 2.90
N GLN A 183 -11.41 11.35 2.05
CA GLN A 183 -12.51 10.39 2.00
C GLN A 183 -11.96 8.97 2.08
N ALA A 184 -12.57 8.14 2.91
CA ALA A 184 -12.28 6.72 2.97
C ALA A 184 -13.00 5.95 1.84
N ASN A 185 -12.33 4.92 1.33
CA ASN A 185 -12.97 3.97 0.43
C ASN A 185 -13.99 3.13 1.19
N LYS A 186 -15.13 2.85 0.58
CA LYS A 186 -16.23 2.10 1.21
C LYS A 186 -16.14 0.58 0.98
N LEU A 187 -15.06 0.10 0.38
CA LEU A 187 -14.87 -1.32 0.05
C LEU A 187 -14.38 -2.19 1.23
N PHE A 188 -14.16 -1.61 2.43
CA PHE A 188 -13.64 -2.35 3.59
C PHE A 188 -14.29 -1.93 4.90
#